data_b5f7747ffbadaa4d357874866046ab3a
#
_entry.id   b5f7747ffbadaa4d357874866046ab3a
#
_cell.length_a   1.000
_cell.length_b   1.000
_cell.length_c   1.000
_cell.angle_alpha   90.00
_cell.angle_beta   90.00
_cell.angle_gamma   90.00
#
_symmetry.space_group_name_H-M   'P 1'
#
loop_
_entity.id
_entity.type
_entity.pdbx_description
1 polymer ?
#
loop_
_entity_poly.entity_id
_entity_poly.type
_entity_poly.pdbx_seq_one_letter_code
_entity_poly.pdbx_strand_id
1 'polypeptide(L)'
;MSFGALSANALRALNIAAARGGFAQVTGEGGLTPYHLHGGGDIIWEIGSGYFGTRTSGGQFDPHRFADKAAHEQVKAISLKLSQGAKPGVGGVLPASKVRAEIAEYRGVPVGEKCVSPCGAFRVPHPAGDDRIRGPDA
;
A
#
# COMPACT_ATOMS: atom_id res chain seq x y z
N MET A 1 3.63 0.02 -8.78
CA MET A 1 4.96 -0.34 -8.21
C MET A 1 5.17 0.43 -6.92
N SER A 2 5.57 -0.24 -5.82
CA SER A 2 5.67 0.40 -4.52
C SER A 2 7.00 1.15 -4.31
N PHE A 3 6.92 2.27 -3.58
CA PHE A 3 8.11 2.97 -3.08
C PHE A 3 8.84 2.10 -2.05
N GLY A 4 10.15 1.96 -2.23
CA GLY A 4 10.99 1.01 -1.46
C GLY A 4 11.28 -0.28 -2.21
N ALA A 5 10.39 -0.75 -3.09
CA ALA A 5 10.73 -1.75 -4.11
C ALA A 5 11.48 -1.10 -5.29
N LEU A 6 10.99 0.07 -5.73
CA LEU A 6 11.65 0.92 -6.71
C LEU A 6 12.06 2.27 -6.09
N SER A 7 12.96 2.99 -6.77
CA SER A 7 13.40 4.33 -6.39
C SER A 7 12.35 5.41 -6.71
N ALA A 8 12.47 6.57 -6.08
CA ALA A 8 11.67 7.75 -6.38
C ALA A 8 11.70 8.13 -7.87
N ASN A 9 12.89 8.09 -8.49
CA ASN A 9 13.02 8.42 -9.90
C ASN A 9 12.30 7.45 -10.82
N ALA A 10 12.31 6.16 -10.51
CA ALA A 10 11.57 5.16 -11.28
C ALA A 10 10.05 5.40 -11.18
N LEU A 11 9.54 5.74 -9.98
CA LEU A 11 8.11 6.04 -9.80
C LEU A 11 7.67 7.30 -10.54
N ARG A 12 8.50 8.36 -10.51
CA ARG A 12 8.25 9.58 -11.29
C ARG A 12 8.20 9.29 -12.79
N ALA A 13 9.17 8.53 -13.30
CA ALA A 13 9.22 8.16 -14.71
C ALA A 13 7.97 7.37 -15.15
N LEU A 14 7.53 6.41 -14.30
CA LEU A 14 6.32 5.64 -14.55
C LEU A 14 5.06 6.51 -14.55
N ASN A 15 4.93 7.48 -13.64
CA ASN A 15 3.77 8.36 -13.61
C ASN A 15 3.75 9.34 -14.79
N ILE A 16 4.90 9.89 -15.17
CA ILE A 16 5.02 10.70 -16.38
C ILE A 16 4.64 9.90 -17.63
N ALA A 17 5.07 8.65 -17.71
CA ALA A 17 4.71 7.77 -18.83
C ALA A 17 3.21 7.47 -18.85
N ALA A 18 2.60 7.23 -17.68
CA ALA A 18 1.16 7.03 -17.54
C ALA A 18 0.37 8.25 -18.03
N ALA A 19 0.76 9.46 -17.61
CA ALA A 19 0.15 10.69 -18.05
C ALA A 19 0.23 10.86 -19.58
N ARG A 20 1.42 10.63 -20.16
CA ARG A 20 1.63 10.73 -21.61
C ARG A 20 0.88 9.68 -22.41
N GLY A 21 0.76 8.49 -21.86
CA GLY A 21 0.10 7.36 -22.51
C GLY A 21 -1.42 7.29 -22.30
N GLY A 22 -1.99 8.14 -21.45
CA GLY A 22 -3.42 8.14 -21.14
C GLY A 22 -3.88 6.89 -20.38
N PHE A 23 -3.03 6.32 -19.51
CA PHE A 23 -3.35 5.16 -18.68
C PHE A 23 -2.99 5.41 -17.21
N ALA A 24 -3.48 4.55 -16.30
CA ALA A 24 -3.26 4.69 -14.89
C ALA A 24 -2.01 3.92 -14.41
N GLN A 25 -1.28 4.50 -13.44
CA GLN A 25 -0.22 3.82 -12.71
C GLN A 25 -0.77 3.15 -11.45
N VAL A 26 -0.45 1.86 -11.23
CA VAL A 26 -0.73 1.17 -9.97
C VAL A 26 0.39 1.44 -8.96
N THR A 27 0.02 1.87 -7.74
CA THR A 27 1.01 2.25 -6.71
C THR A 27 1.76 1.08 -6.09
N GLY A 28 1.19 -0.13 -6.12
CA GLY A 28 1.62 -1.20 -5.25
C GLY A 28 1.26 -0.94 -3.78
N GLU A 29 1.43 -1.94 -2.93
CA GLU A 29 0.93 -1.95 -1.53
C GLU A 29 1.70 -1.08 -0.53
N GLY A 30 2.74 -0.38 -0.97
CA GLY A 30 3.62 0.42 -0.10
C GLY A 30 3.08 1.79 0.32
N GLY A 31 1.86 2.12 -0.07
CA GLY A 31 1.24 3.43 0.14
C GLY A 31 1.38 4.38 -1.04
N LEU A 32 0.53 5.40 -1.08
CA LEU A 32 0.59 6.49 -2.04
C LEU A 32 1.63 7.52 -1.60
N THR A 33 2.53 7.90 -2.51
CA THR A 33 3.59 8.88 -2.26
C THR A 33 3.55 10.03 -3.27
N PRO A 34 4.18 11.19 -2.98
CA PRO A 34 4.30 12.27 -3.95
C PRO A 34 4.99 11.86 -5.25
N TYR A 35 5.83 10.84 -5.22
CA TYR A 35 6.50 10.31 -6.40
C TYR A 35 5.55 9.63 -7.38
N HIS A 36 4.47 9.01 -6.88
CA HIS A 36 3.40 8.46 -7.71
C HIS A 36 2.54 9.54 -8.36
N LEU A 37 2.48 10.74 -7.77
CA LEU A 37 1.65 11.86 -8.23
C LEU A 37 2.40 12.84 -9.14
N HIS A 38 3.72 12.74 -9.21
CA HIS A 38 4.61 13.77 -9.79
C HIS A 38 4.34 14.08 -11.26
N GLY A 39 3.93 13.12 -12.05
CA GLY A 39 3.73 13.28 -13.49
C GLY A 39 2.32 13.72 -13.90
N GLY A 40 1.39 13.82 -12.98
CA GLY A 40 -0.02 14.14 -13.25
C GLY A 40 -0.82 13.00 -13.88
N GLY A 41 -0.24 11.79 -13.96
CA GLY A 41 -0.95 10.61 -14.47
C GLY A 41 -1.94 10.03 -13.48
N ASP A 42 -2.99 9.42 -13.99
CA ASP A 42 -4.02 8.73 -13.19
C ASP A 42 -3.41 7.61 -12.34
N ILE A 43 -4.00 7.41 -11.17
CA ILE A 43 -3.54 6.43 -10.16
C ILE A 43 -4.64 5.42 -9.87
N ILE A 44 -4.23 4.13 -9.86
CA ILE A 44 -4.93 3.08 -9.14
C ILE A 44 -4.16 2.84 -7.84
N TRP A 45 -4.73 3.26 -6.72
CA TRP A 45 -4.08 3.12 -5.42
C TRP A 45 -4.32 1.74 -4.85
N GLU A 46 -3.26 0.95 -4.67
CA GLU A 46 -3.32 -0.39 -4.12
C GLU A 46 -3.15 -0.37 -2.60
N ILE A 47 -4.07 -1.02 -1.89
CA ILE A 47 -4.03 -1.21 -0.45
C ILE A 47 -3.89 -2.70 -0.17
N GLY A 48 -2.80 -3.09 0.48
CA GLY A 48 -2.55 -4.46 0.92
C GLY A 48 -2.91 -4.70 2.38
N SER A 49 -2.75 -5.93 2.84
CA SER A 49 -3.07 -6.38 4.20
C SER A 49 -2.28 -5.68 5.32
N GLY A 50 -1.18 -4.98 4.98
CA GLY A 50 -0.40 -4.16 5.92
C GLY A 50 -0.95 -2.75 6.12
N TYR A 51 -1.97 -2.32 5.36
CA TYR A 51 -2.56 -0.98 5.37
C TYR A 51 -1.54 0.16 5.26
N PHE A 52 -0.42 -0.07 4.57
CA PHE A 52 0.65 0.92 4.46
C PHE A 52 0.14 2.23 3.85
N GLY A 53 0.44 3.32 4.54
CA GLY A 53 -0.02 4.66 4.19
C GLY A 53 -1.43 5.02 4.66
N THR A 54 -2.20 4.04 5.16
CA THR A 54 -3.55 4.24 5.73
C THR A 54 -3.69 3.58 7.11
N ARG A 55 -2.60 3.37 7.81
CA ARG A 55 -2.61 2.71 9.11
C ARG A 55 -2.39 3.68 10.26
N THR A 56 -2.94 3.36 11.43
CA THR A 56 -2.60 3.97 12.71
C THR A 56 -1.20 3.52 13.17
N SER A 57 -0.66 4.12 14.22
CA SER A 57 0.59 3.66 14.85
C SER A 57 0.51 2.23 15.37
N GLY A 58 -0.69 1.77 15.75
CA GLY A 58 -0.96 0.39 16.14
C GLY A 58 -1.16 -0.59 14.98
N GLY A 59 -1.01 -0.13 13.72
CA GLY A 59 -1.11 -0.98 12.53
C GLY A 59 -2.52 -1.28 12.05
N GLN A 60 -3.54 -0.68 12.64
CA GLN A 60 -4.93 -0.83 12.22
C GLN A 60 -5.25 0.11 11.05
N PHE A 61 -6.29 -0.23 10.28
CA PHE A 61 -6.79 0.65 9.22
C PHE A 61 -7.31 1.96 9.81
N ASP A 62 -6.94 3.07 9.17
CA ASP A 62 -7.36 4.43 9.54
C ASP A 62 -8.25 5.01 8.42
N PRO A 63 -9.57 5.09 8.62
CA PRO A 63 -10.50 5.56 7.60
C PRO A 63 -10.31 7.04 7.25
N HIS A 64 -9.83 7.86 8.18
CA HIS A 64 -9.60 9.29 7.91
C HIS A 64 -8.40 9.47 6.98
N ARG A 65 -7.26 8.83 7.29
CA ARG A 65 -6.09 8.83 6.39
C ARG A 65 -6.38 8.23 5.03
N PHE A 66 -7.26 7.22 4.99
CA PHE A 66 -7.72 6.65 3.73
C PHE A 66 -8.53 7.67 2.92
N ALA A 67 -9.54 8.30 3.53
CA ALA A 67 -10.42 9.27 2.87
C ALA A 67 -9.62 10.46 2.32
N ASP A 68 -8.71 11.03 3.12
CA ASP A 68 -7.86 12.16 2.72
C ASP A 68 -7.05 11.85 1.45
N LYS A 69 -6.44 10.67 1.38
CA LYS A 69 -5.65 10.26 0.22
C LYS A 69 -6.49 9.84 -0.97
N ALA A 70 -7.63 9.19 -0.73
CA ALA A 70 -8.56 8.77 -1.77
C ALA A 70 -9.22 9.97 -2.48
N ALA A 71 -9.34 11.12 -1.78
CA ALA A 71 -9.88 12.35 -2.35
C ALA A 71 -8.95 13.05 -3.34
N HIS A 72 -7.69 12.60 -3.49
CA HIS A 72 -6.77 13.21 -4.44
C HIS A 72 -7.25 12.99 -5.88
N GLU A 73 -7.29 14.06 -6.67
CA GLU A 73 -7.90 14.04 -8.01
C GLU A 73 -7.30 13.01 -8.99
N GLN A 74 -6.00 12.68 -8.84
CA GLN A 74 -5.34 11.66 -9.66
C GLN A 74 -5.73 10.24 -9.25
N VAL A 75 -6.31 10.00 -8.07
CA VAL A 75 -6.73 8.69 -7.61
C VAL A 75 -8.08 8.35 -8.24
N LYS A 76 -8.07 7.52 -9.26
CA LYS A 76 -9.28 7.15 -10.02
C LYS A 76 -9.90 5.83 -9.56
N ALA A 77 -9.11 4.97 -8.91
CA ALA A 77 -9.59 3.70 -8.39
C ALA A 77 -8.77 3.23 -7.18
N ILE A 78 -9.40 2.40 -6.37
CA ILE A 78 -8.76 1.68 -5.25
C ILE A 78 -8.69 0.20 -5.62
N SER A 79 -7.51 -0.39 -5.47
CA SER A 79 -7.28 -1.83 -5.62
C SER A 79 -7.01 -2.44 -4.25
N LEU A 80 -7.77 -3.46 -3.88
CA LEU A 80 -7.55 -4.21 -2.64
C LEU A 80 -6.76 -5.48 -2.94
N LYS A 81 -5.55 -5.55 -2.39
CA LYS A 81 -4.70 -6.75 -2.49
C LYS A 81 -4.94 -7.65 -1.30
N LEU A 82 -5.72 -8.70 -1.51
CA LEU A 82 -6.17 -9.61 -0.46
C LEU A 82 -5.07 -10.58 0.02
N SER A 83 -4.10 -10.90 -0.83
CA SER A 83 -3.00 -11.82 -0.51
C SER A 83 -1.76 -11.56 -1.36
N GLN A 84 -0.64 -12.25 -1.05
CA GLN A 84 0.60 -12.19 -1.82
C GLN A 84 0.60 -13.33 -2.86
N GLY A 85 0.36 -13.02 -4.14
CA GLY A 85 0.21 -14.02 -5.20
C GLY A 85 1.42 -14.95 -5.38
N ALA A 86 2.65 -14.40 -5.33
CA ALA A 86 3.89 -15.17 -5.48
C ALA A 86 4.33 -15.89 -4.19
N LYS A 87 3.77 -15.52 -3.04
CA LYS A 87 4.15 -16.07 -1.72
C LYS A 87 2.89 -16.27 -0.86
N PRO A 88 1.98 -17.19 -1.26
CA PRO A 88 0.78 -17.47 -0.48
C PRO A 88 1.18 -17.90 0.94
N GLY A 89 0.51 -17.35 1.97
CA GLY A 89 0.82 -17.64 3.36
C GLY A 89 2.09 -16.95 3.93
N VAL A 90 2.88 -16.28 3.08
CA VAL A 90 4.03 -15.47 3.53
C VAL A 90 3.81 -14.04 3.05
N GLY A 91 3.69 -13.09 3.96
CA GLY A 91 3.49 -11.67 3.61
C GLY A 91 4.65 -11.07 2.80
N GLY A 92 4.39 -9.93 2.16
CA GLY A 92 5.44 -9.14 1.52
C GLY A 92 6.46 -8.65 2.54
N VAL A 93 7.75 -8.70 2.21
CA VAL A 93 8.83 -8.31 3.12
C VAL A 93 9.67 -7.21 2.50
N LEU A 94 9.85 -6.10 3.23
CA LEU A 94 10.86 -5.10 2.94
C LEU A 94 11.95 -5.21 4.03
N PRO A 95 13.21 -5.52 3.66
CA PRO A 95 14.30 -5.65 4.63
C PRO A 95 14.55 -4.35 5.41
N ALA A 96 14.98 -4.46 6.66
CA ALA A 96 15.28 -3.33 7.56
C ALA A 96 16.23 -2.29 6.93
N SER A 97 17.25 -2.75 6.20
CA SER A 97 18.22 -1.89 5.52
C SER A 97 17.61 -0.97 4.45
N LYS A 98 16.43 -1.31 3.94
CA LYS A 98 15.68 -0.48 2.98
C LYS A 98 14.67 0.45 3.64
N VAL A 99 14.33 0.23 4.92
CA VAL A 99 13.34 1.05 5.65
C VAL A 99 14.03 2.30 6.21
N ARG A 100 14.35 3.23 5.30
CA ARG A 100 14.87 4.56 5.64
C ARG A 100 13.74 5.45 6.14
N ALA A 101 14.07 6.61 6.74
CA ALA A 101 13.10 7.54 7.34
C ALA A 101 11.91 7.85 6.40
N GLU A 102 12.19 8.16 5.16
CA GLU A 102 11.15 8.48 4.17
C GLU A 102 10.22 7.30 3.87
N ILE A 103 10.75 6.08 3.72
CA ILE A 103 9.93 4.89 3.50
C ILE A 103 9.12 4.56 4.75
N ALA A 104 9.72 4.72 5.93
CA ALA A 104 9.07 4.52 7.21
C ALA A 104 7.85 5.46 7.37
N GLU A 105 8.03 6.73 7.02
CA GLU A 105 6.96 7.74 7.04
C GLU A 105 5.78 7.35 6.15
N TYR A 106 6.02 7.06 4.86
CA TYR A 106 4.94 6.71 3.92
C TYR A 106 4.25 5.40 4.25
N ARG A 107 4.95 4.44 4.83
CA ARG A 107 4.37 3.16 5.24
C ARG A 107 3.72 3.19 6.62
N GLY A 108 4.05 4.17 7.45
CA GLY A 108 3.61 4.24 8.85
C GLY A 108 4.24 3.12 9.70
N VAL A 109 5.57 2.91 9.57
CA VAL A 109 6.35 1.88 10.28
C VAL A 109 7.60 2.49 10.90
N PRO A 110 8.23 1.84 11.91
CA PRO A 110 9.49 2.32 12.49
C PRO A 110 10.65 2.30 11.47
N VAL A 111 11.56 3.26 11.61
CA VAL A 111 12.79 3.35 10.78
C VAL A 111 13.72 2.21 11.13
N GLY A 112 14.32 1.58 10.11
CA GLY A 112 15.35 0.55 10.30
C GLY A 112 14.81 -0.80 10.80
N GLU A 113 13.49 -0.97 10.85
CA GLU A 113 12.86 -2.24 11.18
C GLU A 113 12.36 -2.96 9.93
N LYS A 114 12.43 -4.29 9.94
CA LYS A 114 11.87 -5.12 8.86
C LYS A 114 10.36 -4.87 8.76
N CYS A 115 9.91 -4.42 7.58
CA CYS A 115 8.50 -4.18 7.32
C CYS A 115 7.88 -5.42 6.66
N VAL A 116 6.90 -6.03 7.32
CA VAL A 116 6.21 -7.23 6.85
C VAL A 116 4.73 -6.92 6.65
N SER A 117 4.20 -7.24 5.47
CA SER A 117 2.75 -7.26 5.26
C SER A 117 2.19 -8.54 5.87
N PRO A 118 1.11 -8.50 6.66
CA PRO A 118 0.44 -9.71 7.12
C PRO A 118 0.07 -10.63 5.95
N CYS A 119 0.14 -11.94 6.15
CA CYS A 119 -0.21 -12.93 5.14
C CYS A 119 -1.73 -13.15 4.99
N GLY A 120 -2.52 -12.67 5.94
CA GLY A 120 -3.97 -12.84 5.97
C GLY A 120 -4.72 -11.78 5.19
N ALA A 121 -5.89 -12.15 4.67
CA ALA A 121 -6.83 -11.25 4.01
C ALA A 121 -7.29 -10.12 4.94
N PHE A 122 -7.78 -9.04 4.35
CA PHE A 122 -8.48 -7.98 5.07
C PHE A 122 -9.54 -8.60 5.99
N ARG A 123 -9.50 -8.25 7.27
CA ARG A 123 -10.66 -8.48 8.13
C ARG A 123 -11.72 -7.45 7.72
N VAL A 124 -12.65 -7.84 6.88
CA VAL A 124 -13.87 -7.08 6.66
C VAL A 124 -14.78 -7.41 7.85
N PRO A 125 -15.15 -6.45 8.70
CA PRO A 125 -16.14 -6.69 9.72
C PRO A 125 -17.43 -7.15 9.03
N HIS A 126 -17.89 -8.36 9.35
CA HIS A 126 -19.19 -8.81 8.85
C HIS A 126 -20.27 -7.96 9.52
N PRO A 127 -21.27 -7.44 8.79
CA PRO A 127 -22.33 -6.60 9.35
C PRO A 127 -23.11 -7.26 10.51
N ALA A 128 -23.02 -8.58 10.65
CA ALA A 128 -23.67 -9.37 11.68
C ALA A 128 -22.77 -9.74 12.86
N GLY A 129 -21.57 -9.17 13.00
CA GLY A 129 -20.71 -9.41 14.17
C GLY A 129 -20.15 -10.83 14.31
N ASP A 130 -20.14 -11.62 13.25
CA ASP A 130 -19.65 -13.02 13.31
C ASP A 130 -18.16 -13.08 12.90
N ASP A 131 -17.30 -13.30 13.87
CA ASP A 131 -15.83 -13.41 13.77
C ASP A 131 -15.35 -14.72 13.11
N ARG A 132 -16.14 -15.36 12.25
CA ARG A 132 -15.85 -16.67 11.66
C ARG A 132 -15.04 -16.64 10.36
N ILE A 133 -14.00 -15.83 10.30
CA ILE A 133 -12.89 -16.15 9.41
C ILE A 133 -11.68 -16.42 10.29
N ARG A 134 -11.69 -17.56 10.96
CA ARG A 134 -10.47 -18.15 11.49
C ARG A 134 -9.68 -18.69 10.32
N GLY A 135 -8.52 -18.06 10.05
CA GLY A 135 -7.50 -18.73 9.28
C GLY A 135 -7.06 -20.00 10.03
N PRO A 136 -6.54 -21.02 9.35
CA PRO A 136 -6.06 -22.20 10.03
C PRO A 136 -4.92 -21.79 10.97
N ASP A 137 -5.13 -22.06 12.26
CA ASP A 137 -4.07 -22.03 13.25
C ASP A 137 -3.05 -23.10 12.82
N ALA A 138 -1.83 -22.65 12.54
CA ALA A 138 -0.68 -23.52 12.44
C ALA A 138 0.00 -23.60 13.79
#